data_8631dd73f322dbce224f987be1b91a3a
#
_entry.id   8631dd73f322dbce224f987be1b91a3a
#
_cell.length_a   1.000
_cell.length_b   1.000
_cell.length_c   1.000
_cell.angle_alpha   90.00
_cell.angle_beta   90.00
_cell.angle_gamma   90.00
#
_symmetry.space_group_name_H-M   'P 1'
#
loop_
_entity.id
_entity.type
_entity.pdbx_description
1 polymer ?
#
loop_
_entity_poly.entity_id
_entity_poly.type
_entity_poly.pdbx_seq_one_letter_code
_entity_poly.pdbx_strand_id
1 'polypeptide(L)'
;MTDIGIDISPTACRVMAKRLRDVCGLPESEPLWRAGRGFVVRDLPWTVEKLRVIPPFEFENWAVIALGGIPNKVQVGDMGVDGRIFPVSSSAAPRKQQDGELGLKERWYPIQVKQKDKAGHQDIDAFEAMMMREDCEKGFFVSFDYSADALQEIESFFKRSHKVIVALTVQEILNEHIAKKLA
;
A
#
# COMPACT_ATOMS: atom_id res chain seq x y z
N MET A 1 -26.75 22.62 6.53
CA MET A 1 -25.75 22.03 7.42
C MET A 1 -24.60 21.56 6.53
N THR A 2 -23.40 21.97 6.81
CA THR A 2 -22.20 21.59 6.01
C THR A 2 -21.34 20.69 6.90
N ASP A 3 -21.16 19.44 6.49
CA ASP A 3 -20.36 18.48 7.22
C ASP A 3 -18.96 18.43 6.59
N ILE A 4 -17.93 18.37 7.43
CA ILE A 4 -16.53 18.27 7.01
C ILE A 4 -16.00 16.95 7.54
N GLY A 5 -15.65 16.04 6.62
CA GLY A 5 -14.92 14.82 6.93
C GLY A 5 -13.43 15.03 6.68
N ILE A 6 -12.59 14.55 7.59
CA ILE A 6 -11.13 14.59 7.47
C ILE A 6 -10.61 13.17 7.64
N ASP A 7 -9.78 12.72 6.68
CA ASP A 7 -9.09 11.45 6.77
C ASP A 7 -7.65 11.63 6.25
N ILE A 8 -6.70 10.95 6.86
CA ILE A 8 -5.30 10.99 6.47
C ILE A 8 -5.02 10.07 5.26
N SER A 9 -5.88 9.07 5.03
CA SER A 9 -5.72 8.13 3.93
C SER A 9 -6.36 8.66 2.65
N PRO A 10 -5.59 8.91 1.59
CA PRO A 10 -6.13 9.28 0.28
C PRO A 10 -7.10 8.23 -0.28
N THR A 11 -6.83 6.96 -0.04
CA THR A 11 -7.69 5.86 -0.46
C THR A 11 -9.05 5.91 0.26
N ALA A 12 -9.05 6.16 1.58
CA ALA A 12 -10.30 6.32 2.33
C ALA A 12 -11.12 7.50 1.81
N CYS A 13 -10.47 8.65 1.56
CA CYS A 13 -11.13 9.82 0.97
C CYS A 13 -11.77 9.49 -0.39
N ARG A 14 -11.07 8.74 -1.26
CA ARG A 14 -11.63 8.30 -2.56
C ARG A 14 -12.80 7.34 -2.42
N VAL A 15 -12.71 6.37 -1.49
CA VAL A 15 -13.82 5.45 -1.21
C VAL A 15 -15.02 6.21 -0.69
N MET A 16 -14.82 7.19 0.20
CA MET A 16 -15.89 8.06 0.68
C MET A 16 -16.52 8.88 -0.46
N ALA A 17 -15.69 9.51 -1.30
CA ALA A 17 -16.16 10.26 -2.47
C ALA A 17 -16.96 9.37 -3.42
N LYS A 18 -16.49 8.17 -3.70
CA LYS A 18 -17.20 7.19 -4.53
C LYS A 18 -18.56 6.81 -3.92
N ARG A 19 -18.60 6.53 -2.61
CA ARG A 19 -19.86 6.19 -1.93
C ARG A 19 -20.85 7.34 -1.94
N LEU A 20 -20.39 8.58 -1.70
CA LEU A 20 -21.24 9.75 -1.77
C LEU A 20 -21.86 9.93 -3.16
N ARG A 21 -21.07 9.69 -4.21
CA ARG A 21 -21.54 9.75 -5.59
C ARG A 21 -22.45 8.58 -5.95
N ASP A 22 -22.02 7.35 -5.73
CA ASP A 22 -22.66 6.16 -6.29
C ASP A 22 -23.85 5.68 -5.44
N VAL A 23 -23.78 5.83 -4.11
CA VAL A 23 -24.84 5.37 -3.18
C VAL A 23 -25.77 6.49 -2.76
N CYS A 24 -25.21 7.67 -2.48
CA CYS A 24 -26.01 8.81 -2.01
C CYS A 24 -26.50 9.70 -3.15
N GLY A 25 -26.06 9.47 -4.39
CA GLY A 25 -26.44 10.27 -5.55
C GLY A 25 -25.98 11.72 -5.48
N LEU A 26 -24.94 12.01 -4.68
CA LEU A 26 -24.41 13.36 -4.54
C LEU A 26 -23.37 13.63 -5.62
N PRO A 27 -23.51 14.68 -6.44
CA PRO A 27 -22.50 15.04 -7.42
C PRO A 27 -21.25 15.59 -6.73
N GLU A 28 -20.08 15.17 -7.22
CA GLU A 28 -18.82 15.82 -6.92
C GLU A 28 -18.75 17.09 -7.76
N SER A 29 -18.93 18.24 -7.17
CA SER A 29 -19.01 19.51 -7.88
C SER A 29 -18.22 20.61 -7.17
N GLU A 30 -17.68 21.51 -7.96
CA GLU A 30 -17.13 22.79 -7.51
C GLU A 30 -18.20 23.87 -7.59
N PRO A 31 -18.12 24.82 -6.70
CA PRO A 31 -17.93 24.80 -5.26
C PRO A 31 -19.26 24.51 -4.55
N LEU A 32 -19.19 23.80 -3.42
CA LEU A 32 -20.35 23.40 -2.60
C LEU A 32 -21.38 24.52 -2.34
N TRP A 33 -20.92 25.77 -2.20
CA TRP A 33 -21.79 26.93 -1.94
C TRP A 33 -22.65 27.37 -3.14
N ARG A 34 -22.35 26.91 -4.36
CA ARG A 34 -23.16 27.23 -5.55
C ARG A 34 -24.28 26.24 -5.80
N ALA A 35 -24.10 24.98 -5.42
CA ALA A 35 -25.02 23.92 -5.80
C ALA A 35 -26.02 23.54 -4.71
N GLY A 36 -25.77 23.85 -3.43
CA GLY A 36 -26.62 23.48 -2.30
C GLY A 36 -26.77 21.96 -2.07
N ARG A 37 -26.30 21.14 -3.01
CA ARG A 37 -26.33 19.69 -2.94
C ARG A 37 -25.09 19.13 -3.66
N GLY A 38 -24.21 18.48 -2.93
CA GLY A 38 -23.00 17.87 -3.47
C GLY A 38 -21.89 17.82 -2.43
N PHE A 39 -20.71 17.43 -2.87
CA PHE A 39 -19.52 17.44 -2.03
C PHE A 39 -18.30 17.86 -2.86
N VAL A 40 -17.26 18.31 -2.19
CA VAL A 40 -15.95 18.61 -2.79
C VAL A 40 -14.90 17.86 -2.00
N VAL A 41 -14.05 17.16 -2.69
CA VAL A 41 -12.83 16.58 -2.11
C VAL A 41 -11.71 17.59 -2.28
N ARG A 42 -11.14 18.05 -1.17
CA ARG A 42 -9.99 18.96 -1.18
C ARG A 42 -8.74 18.19 -0.82
N ASP A 43 -7.59 18.70 -1.29
CA ASP A 43 -6.25 18.14 -1.04
C ASP A 43 -6.02 16.71 -1.58
N LEU A 44 -6.98 16.21 -2.35
CA LEU A 44 -6.71 15.16 -3.31
C LEU A 44 -6.56 15.84 -4.66
N PRO A 45 -5.46 15.84 -5.31
CA PRO A 45 -5.25 14.68 -6.13
C PRO A 45 -3.79 14.27 -6.06
N TRP A 46 -3.58 13.13 -5.60
CA TRP A 46 -2.36 12.47 -5.95
C TRP A 46 -2.48 12.07 -7.42
N THR A 47 -1.72 12.72 -8.25
CA THR A 47 -1.46 12.30 -9.62
C THR A 47 -0.08 11.68 -9.69
N VAL A 48 0.17 10.89 -10.72
CA VAL A 48 1.50 10.29 -10.94
C VAL A 48 2.58 11.38 -10.98
N GLU A 49 2.30 12.51 -11.62
CA GLU A 49 3.24 13.64 -11.76
C GLU A 49 3.58 14.26 -10.40
N LYS A 50 2.58 14.47 -9.54
CA LYS A 50 2.81 14.98 -8.19
C LYS A 50 3.63 14.01 -7.35
N LEU A 51 3.30 12.72 -7.42
CA LEU A 51 4.01 11.68 -6.67
C LEU A 51 5.46 11.49 -7.11
N ARG A 52 5.81 11.92 -8.32
CA ARG A 52 7.20 11.90 -8.80
C ARG A 52 8.07 12.99 -8.17
N VAL A 53 7.47 14.11 -7.75
CA VAL A 53 8.21 15.31 -7.30
C VAL A 53 8.15 15.56 -5.80
N ILE A 54 7.30 14.86 -5.08
CA ILE A 54 7.27 14.96 -3.61
C ILE A 54 8.53 14.31 -3.01
N PRO A 55 8.95 14.73 -1.79
CA PRO A 55 10.07 14.10 -1.10
C PRO A 55 9.90 12.58 -0.96
N PRO A 56 10.98 11.78 -1.07
CA PRO A 56 10.90 10.32 -1.00
C PRO A 56 10.14 9.79 0.22
N PHE A 57 10.38 10.36 1.38
CA PHE A 57 9.70 9.95 2.60
C PHE A 57 8.18 10.20 2.58
N GLU A 58 7.74 11.31 1.97
CA GLU A 58 6.31 11.58 1.80
C GLU A 58 5.70 10.59 0.80
N PHE A 59 6.44 10.23 -0.25
CA PHE A 59 6.02 9.22 -1.22
C PHE A 59 5.88 7.83 -0.58
N GLU A 60 6.85 7.43 0.25
CA GLU A 60 6.82 6.17 1.01
C GLU A 60 5.58 6.14 1.93
N ASN A 61 5.38 7.18 2.73
CA ASN A 61 4.22 7.29 3.62
C ASN A 61 2.90 7.24 2.84
N TRP A 62 2.82 7.97 1.73
CA TRP A 62 1.64 7.94 0.86
C TRP A 62 1.34 6.52 0.39
N ALA A 63 2.32 5.80 -0.14
CA ALA A 63 2.15 4.47 -0.67
C ALA A 63 1.73 3.46 0.42
N VAL A 64 2.40 3.51 1.57
CA VAL A 64 2.09 2.64 2.71
C VAL A 64 0.67 2.87 3.22
N ILE A 65 0.26 4.13 3.41
CA ILE A 65 -1.08 4.49 3.86
C ILE A 65 -2.14 4.10 2.83
N ALA A 66 -1.86 4.29 1.54
CA ALA A 66 -2.77 3.91 0.45
C ALA A 66 -3.03 2.41 0.39
N LEU A 67 -2.09 1.60 0.86
CA LEU A 67 -2.24 0.14 1.02
C LEU A 67 -2.89 -0.28 2.34
N GLY A 68 -3.24 0.68 3.21
CA GLY A 68 -3.77 0.39 4.54
C GLY A 68 -2.70 -0.09 5.53
N GLY A 69 -1.43 0.13 5.22
CA GLY A 69 -0.31 -0.21 6.07
C GLY A 69 0.00 0.87 7.11
N ILE A 70 0.89 0.53 8.03
CA ILE A 70 1.43 1.43 9.04
C ILE A 70 2.85 1.82 8.63
N PRO A 71 3.12 3.11 8.33
CA PRO A 71 4.46 3.57 7.99
C PRO A 71 5.45 3.40 9.14
N ASN A 72 6.70 3.17 8.81
CA ASN A 72 7.76 3.13 9.80
C ASN A 72 8.03 4.52 10.37
N LYS A 73 8.26 4.59 11.68
CA LYS A 73 8.54 5.87 12.37
C LYS A 73 9.97 6.37 12.17
N VAL A 74 10.88 5.51 11.75
CA VAL A 74 12.31 5.79 11.65
C VAL A 74 12.79 5.50 10.23
N GLN A 75 13.50 6.46 9.65
CA GLN A 75 13.99 6.40 8.25
C GLN A 75 15.25 5.55 8.05
N VAL A 76 15.95 5.17 9.12
CA VAL A 76 17.28 4.55 9.02
C VAL A 76 17.33 3.30 9.89
N GLY A 77 17.69 2.17 9.27
CA GLY A 77 17.97 0.94 10.00
C GLY A 77 16.91 -0.17 9.91
N ASP A 78 15.78 0.06 9.25
CA ASP A 78 14.67 -0.92 9.15
C ASP A 78 14.82 -1.93 7.99
N MET A 79 16.07 -2.21 7.61
CA MET A 79 16.40 -3.31 6.67
C MET A 79 15.62 -3.28 5.35
N GLY A 80 15.21 -2.09 4.88
CA GLY A 80 14.51 -1.90 3.61
C GLY A 80 13.00 -2.12 3.67
N VAL A 81 12.38 -2.05 4.84
CA VAL A 81 10.91 -2.07 5.01
C VAL A 81 10.43 -0.65 5.27
N ASP A 82 9.52 -0.13 4.43
CA ASP A 82 8.99 1.22 4.57
C ASP A 82 7.67 1.24 5.37
N GLY A 83 7.01 0.08 5.45
CA GLY A 83 5.78 -0.08 6.22
C GLY A 83 5.36 -1.53 6.40
N ARG A 84 4.31 -1.73 7.22
CA ARG A 84 3.78 -3.06 7.55
C ARG A 84 2.27 -3.09 7.44
N ILE A 85 1.73 -4.19 6.90
CA ILE A 85 0.29 -4.49 6.92
C ILE A 85 0.07 -5.63 7.92
N PHE A 86 -0.89 -5.45 8.81
CA PHE A 86 -1.35 -6.49 9.72
C PHE A 86 -2.71 -7.00 9.23
N PRO A 87 -2.81 -8.28 8.80
CA PRO A 87 -4.06 -8.81 8.30
C PRO A 87 -5.12 -8.89 9.42
N VAL A 88 -6.33 -8.44 9.12
CA VAL A 88 -7.46 -8.42 10.08
C VAL A 88 -7.87 -9.84 10.53
N SER A 89 -7.58 -10.86 9.74
CA SER A 89 -7.92 -12.26 9.99
C SER A 89 -6.88 -13.02 10.79
N SER A 90 -5.92 -12.35 11.40
CA SER A 90 -5.02 -12.98 12.36
C SER A 90 -5.73 -13.24 13.71
N SER A 91 -6.93 -13.87 13.69
CA SER A 91 -7.33 -14.72 14.79
C SER A 91 -6.33 -15.89 14.76
N ALA A 92 -5.22 -15.68 15.43
CA ALA A 92 -4.15 -16.63 15.58
C ALA A 92 -4.74 -17.89 16.24
N ALA A 93 -4.93 -18.92 15.43
CA ALA A 93 -4.96 -20.24 16.05
C ALA A 93 -3.59 -20.40 16.74
N PRO A 94 -3.54 -20.64 18.04
CA PRO A 94 -2.29 -20.77 18.76
C PRO A 94 -1.52 -21.97 18.19
N ARG A 95 -0.47 -21.69 17.40
CA ARG A 95 0.50 -22.73 17.07
C ARG A 95 1.27 -23.00 18.36
N LYS A 96 1.12 -24.20 18.90
CA LYS A 96 1.95 -24.70 19.99
C LYS A 96 3.40 -24.67 19.54
N GLN A 97 4.17 -23.69 20.00
CA GLN A 97 5.62 -23.82 20.03
C GLN A 97 5.97 -24.81 21.12
N GLN A 98 6.92 -25.71 20.83
CA GLN A 98 7.35 -26.79 21.74
C GLN A 98 8.05 -26.31 23.00
N ASP A 99 8.25 -25.03 23.22
CA ASP A 99 8.98 -24.45 24.35
C ASP A 99 8.14 -23.47 25.18
N GLY A 100 6.93 -23.84 25.58
CA GLY A 100 6.25 -23.28 26.75
C GLY A 100 5.89 -21.78 26.77
N GLU A 101 6.33 -20.97 25.84
CA GLU A 101 5.91 -19.58 25.70
C GLU A 101 4.88 -19.43 24.57
N LEU A 102 3.69 -18.97 24.93
CA LEU A 102 2.64 -18.56 23.98
C LEU A 102 3.08 -17.27 23.25
N GLY A 103 4.10 -17.38 22.41
CA GLY A 103 4.51 -16.31 21.50
C GLY A 103 3.58 -16.31 20.29
N LEU A 104 2.53 -15.51 20.32
CA LEU A 104 1.78 -15.15 19.12
C LEU A 104 2.70 -14.33 18.22
N LYS A 105 3.41 -14.98 17.28
CA LYS A 105 4.14 -14.25 16.25
C LYS A 105 3.08 -13.58 15.39
N GLU A 106 2.88 -12.27 15.59
CA GLU A 106 1.96 -11.49 14.78
C GLU A 106 2.37 -11.63 13.31
N ARG A 107 1.45 -12.11 12.48
CA ARG A 107 1.67 -12.13 11.03
C ARG A 107 1.60 -10.70 10.51
N TRP A 108 2.61 -10.29 9.80
CA TRP A 108 2.66 -9.01 9.13
C TRP A 108 3.24 -9.17 7.73
N TYR A 109 2.91 -8.25 6.87
CA TYR A 109 3.40 -8.21 5.50
C TYR A 109 4.21 -6.94 5.28
N PRO A 110 5.46 -7.05 4.81
CA PRO A 110 6.30 -5.90 4.51
C PRO A 110 5.79 -5.14 3.30
N ILE A 111 5.95 -3.82 3.36
CA ILE A 111 5.79 -2.93 2.22
C ILE A 111 7.15 -2.30 1.96
N GLN A 112 7.62 -2.40 0.72
CA GLN A 112 8.77 -1.63 0.23
C GLN A 112 8.33 -0.72 -0.90
N VAL A 113 8.83 0.50 -0.88
CA VAL A 113 8.47 1.56 -1.82
C VAL A 113 9.73 2.10 -2.49
N LYS A 114 9.72 2.23 -3.80
CA LYS A 114 10.82 2.82 -4.57
C LYS A 114 10.29 3.93 -5.45
N GLN A 115 10.68 5.18 -5.14
CA GLN A 115 10.37 6.35 -5.97
C GLN A 115 11.29 6.38 -7.21
N LYS A 116 11.16 5.35 -8.05
CA LYS A 116 11.90 5.18 -9.30
C LYS A 116 10.92 5.07 -10.46
N ASP A 117 11.31 5.60 -11.62
CA ASP A 117 10.52 5.42 -12.85
C ASP A 117 10.29 3.94 -13.16
N LYS A 118 11.31 3.12 -12.89
CA LYS A 118 11.26 1.68 -13.12
C LYS A 118 12.10 0.93 -12.08
N ALA A 119 11.46 0.07 -11.30
CA ALA A 119 12.15 -0.84 -10.40
C ALA A 119 12.83 -1.96 -11.21
N GLY A 120 14.05 -2.27 -10.86
CA GLY A 120 14.85 -3.30 -11.51
C GLY A 120 14.98 -4.58 -10.68
N HIS A 121 15.63 -5.58 -11.28
CA HIS A 121 15.93 -6.87 -10.65
C HIS A 121 16.58 -6.72 -9.27
N GLN A 122 17.62 -5.89 -9.14
CA GLN A 122 18.32 -5.68 -7.87
C GLN A 122 17.43 -5.15 -6.73
N ASP A 123 16.41 -4.34 -7.07
CA ASP A 123 15.47 -3.84 -6.08
C ASP A 123 14.59 -5.00 -5.53
N ILE A 124 14.24 -5.95 -6.42
CA ILE A 124 13.47 -7.13 -6.05
C ILE A 124 14.30 -8.10 -5.23
N ASP A 125 15.56 -8.39 -5.63
CA ASP A 125 16.49 -9.26 -4.89
C ASP A 125 16.66 -8.80 -3.43
N ALA A 126 16.81 -7.49 -3.23
CA ALA A 126 16.96 -6.93 -1.89
C ALA A 126 15.69 -7.16 -1.05
N PHE A 127 14.51 -7.06 -1.67
CA PHE A 127 13.23 -7.29 -1.01
C PHE A 127 13.02 -8.78 -0.70
N GLU A 128 13.37 -9.66 -1.62
CA GLU A 128 13.35 -11.12 -1.42
C GLU A 128 14.22 -11.54 -0.23
N ALA A 129 15.45 -11.04 -0.19
CA ALA A 129 16.39 -11.34 0.89
C ALA A 129 15.81 -10.91 2.26
N MET A 130 15.13 -9.77 2.30
CA MET A 130 14.44 -9.30 3.50
C MET A 130 13.25 -10.21 3.85
N MET A 131 12.39 -10.56 2.88
CA MET A 131 11.26 -11.46 3.10
C MET A 131 11.68 -12.85 3.59
N MET A 132 12.78 -13.36 3.08
CA MET A 132 13.35 -14.64 3.53
C MET A 132 13.87 -14.57 4.96
N ARG A 133 14.58 -13.49 5.31
CA ARG A 133 15.14 -13.30 6.66
C ARG A 133 14.04 -13.14 7.72
N GLU A 134 12.99 -12.38 7.41
CA GLU A 134 11.86 -12.12 8.32
C GLU A 134 10.78 -13.21 8.27
N ASP A 135 10.97 -14.22 7.42
CA ASP A 135 10.02 -15.31 7.16
C ASP A 135 8.60 -14.82 6.81
N CYS A 136 8.54 -13.77 5.97
CA CYS A 136 7.26 -13.24 5.49
C CYS A 136 6.74 -14.06 4.31
N GLU A 137 5.48 -14.50 4.37
CA GLU A 137 4.82 -15.27 3.31
C GLU A 137 4.40 -14.39 2.12
N LYS A 138 4.07 -13.13 2.39
CA LYS A 138 3.61 -12.15 1.40
C LYS A 138 4.27 -10.81 1.68
N GLY A 139 4.60 -10.06 0.64
CA GLY A 139 5.08 -8.69 0.71
C GLY A 139 4.54 -7.84 -0.43
N PHE A 140 4.57 -6.53 -0.25
CA PHE A 140 4.09 -5.56 -1.22
C PHE A 140 5.26 -4.69 -1.68
N PHE A 141 5.43 -4.58 -2.98
CA PHE A 141 6.45 -3.72 -3.57
C PHE A 141 5.77 -2.66 -4.43
N VAL A 142 6.12 -1.39 -4.21
CA VAL A 142 5.52 -0.25 -4.92
C VAL A 142 6.57 0.52 -5.69
N SER A 143 6.32 0.78 -6.98
CA SER A 143 7.12 1.64 -7.84
C SER A 143 6.25 2.30 -8.90
N PHE A 144 6.82 3.20 -9.72
CA PHE A 144 6.07 3.75 -10.85
C PHE A 144 5.88 2.72 -11.98
N ASP A 145 6.91 1.90 -12.23
CA ASP A 145 6.87 0.82 -13.21
C ASP A 145 7.92 -0.25 -12.84
N TYR A 146 7.95 -1.36 -13.57
CA TYR A 146 8.85 -2.49 -13.39
C TYR A 146 9.57 -2.84 -14.68
N SER A 147 10.83 -3.23 -14.58
CA SER A 147 11.53 -3.85 -15.72
C SER A 147 11.02 -5.28 -15.97
N ALA A 148 11.20 -5.78 -17.18
CA ALA A 148 10.85 -7.15 -17.51
C ALA A 148 11.58 -8.17 -16.61
N ASP A 149 12.86 -7.90 -16.33
CA ASP A 149 13.69 -8.75 -15.47
C ASP A 149 13.19 -8.76 -14.02
N ALA A 150 12.70 -7.60 -13.51
CA ALA A 150 12.12 -7.52 -12.18
C ALA A 150 10.85 -8.37 -12.06
N LEU A 151 9.98 -8.30 -13.06
CA LEU A 151 8.75 -9.10 -13.10
C LEU A 151 9.05 -10.60 -13.21
N GLN A 152 10.05 -10.96 -14.03
CA GLN A 152 10.51 -12.34 -14.15
C GLN A 152 11.08 -12.86 -12.83
N GLU A 153 11.82 -12.03 -12.09
CA GLU A 153 12.37 -12.41 -10.79
C GLU A 153 11.28 -12.65 -9.75
N ILE A 154 10.28 -11.78 -9.68
CA ILE A 154 9.11 -11.98 -8.80
C ILE A 154 8.43 -13.34 -9.06
N GLU A 155 8.26 -13.71 -10.34
CA GLU A 155 7.72 -15.01 -10.70
C GLU A 155 8.65 -16.17 -10.31
N SER A 156 9.96 -16.01 -10.51
CA SER A 156 10.97 -16.97 -10.15
C SER A 156 11.06 -17.19 -8.64
N PHE A 157 10.96 -16.11 -7.88
CA PHE A 157 10.93 -16.14 -6.41
C PHE A 157 9.73 -16.94 -5.89
N PHE A 158 8.55 -16.72 -6.44
CA PHE A 158 7.37 -17.51 -6.08
C PHE A 158 7.59 -19.02 -6.36
N LYS A 159 8.14 -19.36 -7.52
CA LYS A 159 8.42 -20.76 -7.88
C LYS A 159 9.41 -21.44 -6.94
N ARG A 160 10.42 -20.69 -6.44
CA ARG A 160 11.47 -21.21 -5.54
C ARG A 160 11.01 -21.30 -4.08
N SER A 161 10.29 -20.29 -3.60
CA SER A 161 10.04 -20.09 -2.18
C SER A 161 8.58 -20.27 -1.75
N HIS A 162 7.65 -20.29 -2.69
CA HIS A 162 6.21 -20.20 -2.46
C HIS A 162 5.76 -18.92 -1.72
N LYS A 163 6.64 -17.92 -1.64
CA LYS A 163 6.34 -16.61 -1.06
C LYS A 163 5.90 -15.64 -2.16
N VAL A 164 4.98 -14.74 -1.84
CA VAL A 164 4.33 -13.87 -2.83
C VAL A 164 4.81 -12.44 -2.69
N ILE A 165 5.36 -11.88 -3.76
CA ILE A 165 5.56 -10.44 -3.90
C ILE A 165 4.44 -9.86 -4.76
N VAL A 166 3.64 -8.98 -4.18
CA VAL A 166 2.61 -8.22 -4.91
C VAL A 166 3.24 -6.94 -5.42
N ALA A 167 3.61 -6.93 -6.70
CA ALA A 167 4.11 -5.73 -7.37
C ALA A 167 2.94 -4.82 -7.74
N LEU A 168 2.97 -3.58 -7.25
CA LEU A 168 1.94 -2.56 -7.49
C LEU A 168 2.58 -1.33 -8.12
N THR A 169 2.00 -0.86 -9.19
CA THR A 169 2.36 0.44 -9.73
C THR A 169 1.60 1.56 -9.03
N VAL A 170 2.20 2.75 -9.00
CA VAL A 170 1.53 3.96 -8.49
C VAL A 170 0.19 4.18 -9.19
N GLN A 171 0.13 3.94 -10.50
CA GLN A 171 -1.11 4.09 -11.27
C GLN A 171 -2.21 3.11 -10.84
N GLU A 172 -1.85 1.87 -10.51
CA GLU A 172 -2.82 0.87 -10.01
C GLU A 172 -3.36 1.27 -8.64
N ILE A 173 -2.50 1.80 -7.77
CA ILE A 173 -2.93 2.31 -6.45
C ILE A 173 -3.88 3.50 -6.63
N LEU A 174 -3.55 4.46 -7.50
CA LEU A 174 -4.39 5.61 -7.78
C LEU A 174 -5.75 5.22 -8.40
N ASN A 175 -5.79 4.17 -9.21
CA ASN A 175 -7.00 3.67 -9.85
C ASN A 175 -7.78 2.66 -9.00
N GLU A 176 -7.34 2.41 -7.76
CA GLU A 176 -7.96 1.44 -6.84
C GLU A 176 -7.99 -0.01 -7.41
N HIS A 177 -7.06 -0.35 -8.29
CA HIS A 177 -6.95 -1.69 -8.86
C HIS A 177 -6.31 -2.71 -7.92
N ILE A 178 -6.04 -2.33 -6.67
CA ILE A 178 -5.37 -3.15 -5.66
C ILE A 178 -6.14 -4.46 -5.42
N ALA A 179 -7.45 -4.37 -5.33
CA ALA A 179 -8.30 -5.53 -5.07
C ALA A 179 -8.17 -6.64 -6.12
N LYS A 180 -7.87 -6.29 -7.37
CA LYS A 180 -7.71 -7.26 -8.47
C LYS A 180 -6.42 -8.07 -8.37
N LYS A 181 -5.40 -7.56 -7.69
CA LYS A 181 -4.12 -8.24 -7.50
C LYS A 181 -4.05 -9.02 -6.19
N LEU A 182 -5.00 -8.80 -5.28
CA LEU A 182 -5.06 -9.47 -3.99
C LEU A 182 -5.94 -10.73 -4.00
N ALA A 183 -6.75 -10.88 -5.05
CA ALA A 183 -7.59 -12.05 -5.29
C ALA A 183 -6.79 -13.15 -5.98
#